data_87ca7ee755b36db41472836f2ebd480e
#
_entry.id   87ca7ee755b36db41472836f2ebd480e
#
_cell.length_a   1.000
_cell.length_b   1.000
_cell.length_c   1.000
_cell.angle_alpha   90.00
_cell.angle_beta   90.00
_cell.angle_gamma   90.00
#
_symmetry.space_group_name_H-M   'P 1'
#
loop_
_entity.id
_entity.type
_entity.pdbx_description
1 polymer ?
#
loop_
_entity_poly.entity_id
_entity_poly.type
_entity_poly.pdbx_seq_one_letter_code
_entity_poly.pdbx_strand_id
1 'polypeptide(L)'
;EFNGVRTGIKVSIKQALQSDIWDVVTLQQASSLSVDYNTYQPYLNALADYVHIHAPKAKIMIHQTWAYEQNSKRLNEEMKYKDQIEMFADLKSAYEQAAKDIGNVEIIPSGETFQNLIKSGIEKIHRDTFHSSLGVGRLALGYIWYEMLTGKSCIGNTFNEFDESVSCS
;
A
#
# COMPACT_ATOMS: atom_id res chain seq x y z
N GLU A 1 -12.70 9.03 -12.02
CA GLU A 1 -13.21 10.11 -11.15
C GLU A 1 -12.11 11.17 -11.03
N PHE A 2 -12.44 12.42 -11.26
CA PHE A 2 -11.48 13.52 -11.13
C PHE A 2 -12.09 14.59 -10.21
N ASN A 3 -11.39 14.96 -9.16
CA ASN A 3 -11.87 15.90 -8.12
C ASN A 3 -13.26 15.56 -7.56
N GLY A 4 -13.51 14.27 -7.29
CA GLY A 4 -14.79 13.79 -6.76
C GLY A 4 -15.92 13.70 -7.81
N VAL A 5 -15.68 14.11 -9.04
CA VAL A 5 -16.66 14.07 -10.13
C VAL A 5 -16.49 12.79 -10.95
N ARG A 6 -17.57 12.04 -11.12
CA ARG A 6 -17.57 10.89 -12.03
C ARG A 6 -17.49 11.39 -13.46
N THR A 7 -16.37 11.11 -14.13
CA THR A 7 -16.12 11.53 -15.51
C THR A 7 -16.94 10.75 -16.54
N GLY A 8 -17.52 9.61 -16.15
CA GLY A 8 -18.18 8.69 -17.07
C GLY A 8 -17.23 7.90 -17.98
N ILE A 9 -15.94 8.20 -17.94
CA ILE A 9 -14.92 7.51 -18.73
C ILE A 9 -14.70 6.13 -18.12
N LYS A 10 -14.90 5.08 -18.92
CA LYS A 10 -14.60 3.70 -18.56
C LYS A 10 -13.44 3.22 -19.42
N VAL A 11 -12.37 2.77 -18.77
CA VAL A 11 -11.22 2.16 -19.42
C VAL A 11 -11.00 0.76 -18.88
N SER A 12 -10.61 -0.18 -19.75
CA SER A 12 -10.15 -1.49 -19.32
C SER A 12 -8.70 -1.39 -18.78
N ILE A 13 -8.28 -2.38 -18.01
CA ILE A 13 -6.87 -2.49 -17.57
C ILE A 13 -5.93 -2.43 -18.77
N LYS A 14 -6.26 -3.13 -19.85
CA LYS A 14 -5.49 -3.09 -21.11
C LYS A 14 -5.33 -1.69 -21.65
N GLN A 15 -6.44 -0.95 -21.78
CA GLN A 15 -6.40 0.42 -22.28
C GLN A 15 -5.56 1.33 -21.39
N ALA A 16 -5.65 1.18 -20.07
CA ALA A 16 -4.84 1.94 -19.12
C ALA A 16 -3.35 1.60 -19.26
N LEU A 17 -2.98 0.30 -19.33
CA LEU A 17 -1.60 -0.11 -19.50
C LEU A 17 -0.98 0.33 -20.84
N GLN A 18 -1.79 0.44 -21.89
CA GLN A 18 -1.36 0.84 -23.22
C GLN A 18 -1.46 2.35 -23.50
N SER A 19 -1.99 3.14 -22.56
CA SER A 19 -2.20 4.59 -22.77
C SER A 19 -0.92 5.41 -22.66
N ASP A 20 0.13 4.86 -22.06
CA ASP A 20 1.42 5.54 -21.92
C ASP A 20 2.57 4.53 -21.80
N ILE A 21 3.81 5.05 -21.75
CA ILE A 21 5.00 4.27 -21.38
C ILE A 21 5.19 4.41 -19.88
N TRP A 22 4.72 3.41 -19.15
CA TRP A 22 4.80 3.41 -17.69
C TRP A 22 6.19 2.98 -17.21
N ASP A 23 6.77 3.71 -16.25
CA ASP A 23 8.00 3.31 -15.57
C ASP A 23 7.72 2.23 -14.52
N VAL A 24 6.61 2.37 -13.79
CA VAL A 24 6.22 1.46 -12.71
C VAL A 24 4.73 1.17 -12.78
N VAL A 25 4.37 -0.09 -12.55
CA VAL A 25 3.01 -0.54 -12.27
C VAL A 25 2.99 -1.20 -10.90
N THR A 26 2.12 -0.75 -10.01
CA THR A 26 1.99 -1.33 -8.67
C THR A 26 0.81 -2.28 -8.59
N LEU A 27 1.01 -3.42 -7.92
CA LEU A 27 -0.03 -4.39 -7.59
C LEU A 27 -0.26 -4.40 -6.08
N GLN A 28 -1.51 -4.64 -5.67
CA GLN A 28 -1.90 -4.65 -4.27
C GLN A 28 -3.07 -5.61 -4.05
N GLN A 29 -3.09 -6.32 -2.93
CA GLN A 29 -4.27 -7.08 -2.50
C GLN A 29 -5.24 -6.17 -1.72
N ALA A 30 -6.53 -6.51 -1.73
CA ALA A 30 -7.51 -5.87 -0.86
C ALA A 30 -7.14 -6.08 0.61
N SER A 31 -7.24 -5.03 1.44
CA SER A 31 -6.69 -5.03 2.80
C SER A 31 -7.23 -6.15 3.70
N SER A 32 -8.51 -6.54 3.54
CA SER A 32 -9.10 -7.65 4.30
C SER A 32 -8.61 -9.04 3.87
N LEU A 33 -8.03 -9.16 2.69
CA LEU A 33 -7.50 -10.41 2.14
C LEU A 33 -5.97 -10.46 2.19
N SER A 34 -5.32 -9.34 2.50
CA SER A 34 -3.87 -9.18 2.39
C SER A 34 -3.06 -10.02 3.37
N VAL A 35 -3.69 -10.57 4.40
CA VAL A 35 -3.08 -11.43 5.41
C VAL A 35 -3.02 -12.90 5.00
N ASP A 36 -3.79 -13.31 4.00
CA ASP A 36 -3.85 -14.69 3.53
C ASP A 36 -3.32 -14.79 2.09
N TYR A 37 -2.09 -15.32 1.97
CA TYR A 37 -1.44 -15.51 0.67
C TYR A 37 -2.27 -16.34 -0.33
N ASN A 38 -3.07 -17.29 0.12
CA ASN A 38 -3.90 -18.12 -0.77
C ASN A 38 -4.90 -17.27 -1.58
N THR A 39 -5.27 -16.10 -1.07
CA THR A 39 -6.20 -15.19 -1.76
C THR A 39 -5.56 -14.43 -2.92
N TYR A 40 -4.25 -14.44 -3.03
CA TYR A 40 -3.53 -13.79 -4.14
C TYR A 40 -3.55 -14.63 -5.40
N GLN A 41 -3.59 -15.94 -5.28
CA GLN A 41 -3.48 -16.85 -6.41
C GLN A 41 -4.84 -17.37 -6.89
N PRO A 42 -4.99 -17.60 -8.20
CA PRO A 42 -4.00 -17.45 -9.29
C PRO A 42 -3.91 -16.04 -9.87
N TYR A 43 -4.64 -15.09 -9.30
CA TYR A 43 -4.89 -13.77 -9.89
C TYR A 43 -3.63 -12.90 -9.93
N LEU A 44 -2.75 -13.01 -8.92
CA LEU A 44 -1.51 -12.24 -8.87
C LEU A 44 -0.61 -12.56 -10.06
N ASN A 45 -0.36 -13.85 -10.31
CA ASN A 45 0.48 -14.27 -11.44
C ASN A 45 -0.14 -13.87 -12.77
N ALA A 46 -1.45 -14.13 -12.93
CA ALA A 46 -2.16 -13.73 -14.15
C ALA A 46 -2.11 -12.21 -14.39
N LEU A 47 -2.18 -11.41 -13.33
CA LEU A 47 -2.14 -9.96 -13.43
C LEU A 47 -0.71 -9.46 -13.74
N ALA A 48 0.31 -10.07 -13.14
CA ALA A 48 1.72 -9.76 -13.44
C ALA A 48 2.05 -10.08 -14.89
N ASP A 49 1.65 -11.25 -15.38
CA ASP A 49 1.81 -11.62 -16.79
C ASP A 49 1.09 -10.65 -17.71
N TYR A 50 -0.11 -10.22 -17.33
CA TYR A 50 -0.89 -9.26 -18.10
C TYR A 50 -0.19 -7.89 -18.18
N VAL A 51 0.43 -7.44 -17.11
CA VAL A 51 1.25 -6.22 -17.10
C VAL A 51 2.45 -6.37 -18.02
N HIS A 52 3.19 -7.48 -17.93
CA HIS A 52 4.34 -7.73 -18.80
C HIS A 52 3.98 -7.73 -20.30
N ILE A 53 2.81 -8.26 -20.65
CA ILE A 53 2.34 -8.28 -22.05
C ILE A 53 1.95 -6.88 -22.53
N HIS A 54 1.29 -6.06 -21.70
CA HIS A 54 0.68 -4.82 -22.16
C HIS A 54 1.46 -3.55 -21.80
N ALA A 55 2.40 -3.64 -20.84
CA ALA A 55 3.33 -2.59 -20.45
C ALA A 55 4.74 -3.19 -20.22
N PRO A 56 5.40 -3.75 -21.27
CA PRO A 56 6.60 -4.57 -21.11
C PRO A 56 7.83 -3.80 -20.61
N LYS A 57 7.79 -2.47 -20.59
CA LYS A 57 8.86 -1.63 -20.05
C LYS A 57 8.66 -1.26 -18.58
N ALA A 58 7.46 -1.47 -18.06
CA ALA A 58 7.15 -1.11 -16.70
C ALA A 58 7.78 -2.10 -15.71
N LYS A 59 8.40 -1.58 -14.66
CA LYS A 59 8.77 -2.36 -13.48
C LYS A 59 7.52 -2.65 -12.67
N ILE A 60 7.31 -3.91 -12.30
CA ILE A 60 6.26 -4.25 -11.34
C ILE A 60 6.80 -4.07 -9.92
N MET A 61 6.02 -3.42 -9.07
CA MET A 61 6.24 -3.36 -7.63
C MET A 61 4.97 -3.78 -6.90
N ILE A 62 5.10 -4.30 -5.68
CA ILE A 62 3.96 -4.60 -4.82
C ILE A 62 3.83 -3.52 -3.76
N HIS A 63 2.63 -2.93 -3.64
CA HIS A 63 2.31 -2.03 -2.55
C HIS A 63 1.78 -2.84 -1.36
N GLN A 64 2.58 -2.95 -0.31
CA GLN A 64 2.17 -3.57 0.95
C GLN A 64 1.19 -2.66 1.68
N THR A 65 0.01 -3.18 2.03
CA THR A 65 -0.93 -2.50 2.91
C THR A 65 -0.44 -2.54 4.36
N TRP A 66 -1.25 -2.10 5.30
CA TRP A 66 -0.93 -2.03 6.72
C TRP A 66 -1.99 -2.72 7.57
N ALA A 67 -1.60 -3.12 8.79
CA ALA A 67 -2.51 -3.70 9.76
C ALA A 67 -3.53 -2.68 10.27
N TYR A 68 -4.72 -3.14 10.64
CA TYR A 68 -5.78 -2.31 11.18
C TYR A 68 -5.44 -1.78 12.58
N GLU A 69 -6.12 -0.71 12.98
CA GLU A 69 -5.88 -0.04 14.25
C GLU A 69 -6.07 -0.97 15.45
N GLN A 70 -5.15 -0.88 16.42
CA GLN A 70 -5.17 -1.65 17.65
C GLN A 70 -6.49 -1.45 18.41
N ASN A 71 -7.05 -2.55 18.94
CA ASN A 71 -8.31 -2.58 19.66
C ASN A 71 -9.56 -2.15 18.87
N SER A 72 -9.45 -2.07 17.54
CA SER A 72 -10.61 -1.80 16.71
C SER A 72 -11.49 -3.05 16.54
N LYS A 73 -12.80 -2.84 16.41
CA LYS A 73 -13.74 -3.90 16.09
C LYS A 73 -13.32 -4.66 14.82
N ARG A 74 -12.81 -3.93 13.82
CA ARG A 74 -12.37 -4.49 12.57
C ARG A 74 -11.19 -5.46 12.76
N LEU A 75 -10.22 -5.12 13.59
CA LEU A 75 -9.09 -6.00 13.90
C LEU A 75 -9.54 -7.23 14.69
N ASN A 76 -10.26 -7.02 15.77
CA ASN A 76 -10.49 -8.08 16.76
C ASN A 76 -11.70 -8.97 16.43
N GLU A 77 -12.81 -8.40 15.93
CA GLU A 77 -14.03 -9.16 15.67
C GLU A 77 -14.14 -9.64 14.20
N GLU A 78 -13.81 -8.77 13.23
CA GLU A 78 -13.95 -9.10 11.81
C GLU A 78 -12.76 -9.92 11.30
N MET A 79 -11.52 -9.46 11.58
CA MET A 79 -10.31 -10.15 11.17
C MET A 79 -9.84 -11.20 12.17
N LYS A 80 -10.34 -11.18 13.41
CA LYS A 80 -10.06 -12.13 14.50
C LYS A 80 -8.60 -12.17 14.96
N TYR A 81 -7.90 -11.07 14.82
CA TYR A 81 -6.55 -10.91 15.37
C TYR A 81 -6.60 -10.40 16.81
N LYS A 82 -5.73 -10.93 17.64
CA LYS A 82 -5.56 -10.48 19.02
C LYS A 82 -5.01 -9.05 19.08
N ASP A 83 -4.02 -8.78 18.25
CA ASP A 83 -3.37 -7.48 18.22
C ASP A 83 -2.88 -7.14 16.79
N GLN A 84 -2.50 -5.89 16.61
CA GLN A 84 -2.05 -5.36 15.33
C GLN A 84 -0.72 -5.97 14.86
N ILE A 85 0.15 -6.38 15.79
CA ILE A 85 1.47 -6.97 15.46
C ILE A 85 1.26 -8.34 14.83
N GLU A 86 0.33 -9.14 15.37
CA GLU A 86 -0.03 -10.44 14.80
C GLU A 86 -0.59 -10.29 13.38
N MET A 87 -1.54 -9.38 13.16
CA MET A 87 -2.05 -9.10 11.82
C MET A 87 -0.95 -8.65 10.87
N PHE A 88 -0.03 -7.81 11.34
CA PHE A 88 1.07 -7.32 10.52
C PHE A 88 2.05 -8.43 10.15
N ALA A 89 2.32 -9.38 11.03
CA ALA A 89 3.21 -10.52 10.75
C ALA A 89 2.68 -11.37 9.59
N ASP A 90 1.39 -11.71 9.60
CA ASP A 90 0.76 -12.49 8.54
C ASP A 90 0.73 -11.69 7.22
N LEU A 91 0.35 -10.43 7.29
CA LEU A 91 0.34 -9.51 6.15
C LEU A 91 1.73 -9.41 5.51
N LYS A 92 2.77 -9.21 6.30
CA LYS A 92 4.15 -9.14 5.82
C LYS A 92 4.56 -10.42 5.11
N SER A 93 4.33 -11.57 5.75
CA SER A 93 4.63 -12.88 5.17
C SER A 93 3.92 -13.12 3.83
N ALA A 94 2.63 -12.76 3.73
CA ALA A 94 1.86 -12.90 2.50
C ALA A 94 2.42 -12.03 1.36
N TYR A 95 2.78 -10.78 1.64
CA TYR A 95 3.38 -9.89 0.64
C TYR A 95 4.79 -10.32 0.22
N GLU A 96 5.60 -10.82 1.14
CA GLU A 96 6.93 -11.36 0.82
C GLU A 96 6.84 -12.58 -0.11
N GLN A 97 5.88 -13.48 0.16
CA GLN A 97 5.63 -14.61 -0.72
C GLN A 97 5.10 -14.17 -2.08
N ALA A 98 4.16 -13.22 -2.09
CA ALA A 98 3.61 -12.65 -3.33
C ALA A 98 4.71 -12.03 -4.21
N ALA A 99 5.64 -11.28 -3.61
CA ALA A 99 6.75 -10.68 -4.33
C ALA A 99 7.69 -11.74 -4.95
N LYS A 100 7.97 -12.82 -4.22
CA LYS A 100 8.77 -13.94 -4.73
C LYS A 100 8.14 -14.59 -5.96
N ASP A 101 6.84 -14.86 -5.91
CA ASP A 101 6.13 -15.61 -6.93
C ASP A 101 6.07 -14.91 -8.29
N ILE A 102 6.13 -13.60 -8.30
CA ILE A 102 6.13 -12.81 -9.54
C ILE A 102 7.53 -12.26 -9.91
N GLY A 103 8.59 -12.93 -9.45
CA GLY A 103 9.96 -12.66 -9.89
C GLY A 103 10.82 -11.87 -8.90
N ASN A 104 10.55 -11.96 -7.60
CA ASN A 104 11.23 -11.21 -6.54
C ASN A 104 11.16 -9.68 -6.74
N VAL A 105 9.98 -9.20 -7.05
CA VAL A 105 9.76 -7.76 -7.24
C VAL A 105 9.90 -6.99 -5.93
N GLU A 106 10.21 -5.70 -6.03
CA GLU A 106 10.31 -4.83 -4.87
C GLU A 106 8.94 -4.59 -4.22
N ILE A 107 8.94 -4.50 -2.90
CA ILE A 107 7.76 -4.16 -2.09
C ILE A 107 7.90 -2.71 -1.62
N ILE A 108 6.85 -1.90 -1.82
CA ILE A 108 6.71 -0.60 -1.16
C ILE A 108 6.21 -0.88 0.26
N PRO A 109 7.04 -0.72 1.31
CA PRO A 109 6.78 -1.27 2.63
C PRO A 109 5.93 -0.34 3.52
N SER A 110 4.74 0.04 3.04
CA SER A 110 3.88 0.98 3.76
C SER A 110 3.42 0.45 5.12
N GLY A 111 3.19 -0.87 5.23
CA GLY A 111 2.83 -1.50 6.50
C GLY A 111 3.97 -1.47 7.53
N GLU A 112 5.22 -1.70 7.10
CA GLU A 112 6.40 -1.55 7.98
C GLU A 112 6.59 -0.11 8.42
N THR A 113 6.38 0.84 7.51
CA THR A 113 6.43 2.28 7.82
C THR A 113 5.44 2.63 8.93
N PHE A 114 4.20 2.13 8.85
CA PHE A 114 3.20 2.34 9.87
C PHE A 114 3.59 1.71 11.21
N GLN A 115 4.10 0.48 11.21
CA GLN A 115 4.56 -0.17 12.45
C GLN A 115 5.72 0.58 13.10
N ASN A 116 6.63 1.14 12.32
CA ASN A 116 7.75 1.94 12.83
C ASN A 116 7.26 3.27 13.45
N LEU A 117 6.29 3.94 12.84
CA LEU A 117 5.67 5.14 13.40
C LEU A 117 4.98 4.85 14.74
N ILE A 118 4.20 3.77 14.81
CA ILE A 118 3.55 3.35 16.07
C ILE A 118 4.59 3.07 17.15
N LYS A 119 5.65 2.33 16.83
CA LYS A 119 6.75 2.03 17.76
C LYS A 119 7.45 3.30 18.25
N SER A 120 7.51 4.35 17.43
CA SER A 120 8.07 5.65 17.83
C SER A 120 7.10 6.55 18.60
N GLY A 121 5.91 6.06 18.93
CA GLY A 121 4.94 6.76 19.77
C GLY A 121 3.92 7.60 19.00
N ILE A 122 3.85 7.49 17.67
CA ILE A 122 2.82 8.16 16.89
C ILE A 122 1.55 7.30 16.91
N GLU A 123 0.60 7.67 17.77
CA GLU A 123 -0.57 6.84 18.04
C GLU A 123 -1.62 6.90 16.94
N LYS A 124 -1.85 8.06 16.32
CA LYS A 124 -2.96 8.27 15.38
C LYS A 124 -2.50 8.28 13.93
N ILE A 125 -2.24 7.11 13.39
CA ILE A 125 -1.92 6.93 11.96
C ILE A 125 -3.12 6.46 11.13
N HIS A 126 -4.22 6.04 11.78
CA HIS A 126 -5.46 5.65 11.12
C HIS A 126 -6.54 6.72 11.29
N ARG A 127 -7.38 6.89 10.26
CA ARG A 127 -8.53 7.82 10.27
C ARG A 127 -9.79 7.17 10.84
N ASP A 128 -10.08 5.97 10.38
CA ASP A 128 -11.33 5.23 10.63
C ASP A 128 -11.04 3.74 10.86
N THR A 129 -10.03 3.46 11.67
CA THR A 129 -9.54 2.13 12.07
C THR A 129 -8.77 1.35 11.00
N PHE A 130 -8.81 1.71 9.72
CA PHE A 130 -8.12 0.98 8.64
C PHE A 130 -7.56 1.86 7.51
N HIS A 131 -8.12 3.03 7.22
CA HIS A 131 -7.51 3.96 6.29
C HIS A 131 -6.44 4.82 6.97
N SER A 132 -5.46 5.30 6.21
CA SER A 132 -4.46 6.24 6.71
C SER A 132 -5.11 7.54 7.18
N SER A 133 -4.58 8.15 8.25
CA SER A 133 -4.95 9.51 8.66
C SER A 133 -4.66 10.51 7.55
N LEU A 134 -5.34 11.66 7.58
CA LEU A 134 -5.21 12.68 6.54
C LEU A 134 -3.94 13.54 6.69
N GLY A 135 -3.28 13.46 7.85
CA GLY A 135 -2.00 14.11 8.15
C GLY A 135 -0.84 13.12 8.09
N VAL A 136 -0.38 12.67 9.28
CA VAL A 136 0.84 11.86 9.42
C VAL A 136 0.83 10.57 8.61
N GLY A 137 -0.31 9.87 8.55
CA GLY A 137 -0.42 8.64 7.76
C GLY A 137 -0.18 8.89 6.27
N ARG A 138 -0.84 9.91 5.69
CA ARG A 138 -0.62 10.27 4.27
C ARG A 138 0.79 10.77 4.01
N LEU A 139 1.36 11.55 4.91
CA LEU A 139 2.74 12.02 4.78
C LEU A 139 3.72 10.86 4.73
N ALA A 140 3.58 9.91 5.65
CA ALA A 140 4.43 8.73 5.71
C ALA A 140 4.31 7.88 4.43
N LEU A 141 3.08 7.68 3.92
CA LEU A 141 2.88 7.00 2.64
C LEU A 141 3.53 7.76 1.49
N GLY A 142 3.37 9.07 1.42
CA GLY A 142 4.00 9.91 0.39
C GLY A 142 5.53 9.77 0.40
N TYR A 143 6.14 9.78 1.58
CA TYR A 143 7.58 9.66 1.73
C TYR A 143 8.09 8.28 1.33
N ILE A 144 7.51 7.20 1.83
CA ILE A 144 7.99 5.86 1.46
C ILE A 144 7.79 5.56 -0.03
N TRP A 145 6.70 6.01 -0.62
CA TRP A 145 6.49 5.89 -2.07
C TRP A 145 7.52 6.69 -2.86
N TYR A 146 7.76 7.95 -2.47
CA TYR A 146 8.77 8.79 -3.13
C TYR A 146 10.16 8.16 -3.06
N GLU A 147 10.59 7.70 -1.89
CA GLU A 147 11.90 7.06 -1.71
C GLU A 147 12.01 5.78 -2.54
N MET A 148 10.99 4.93 -2.53
CA MET A 148 10.98 3.68 -3.28
C MET A 148 10.94 3.88 -4.81
N LEU A 149 10.24 4.90 -5.28
CA LEU A 149 10.14 5.17 -6.72
C LEU A 149 11.35 5.94 -7.27
N THR A 150 11.98 6.79 -6.46
CA THR A 150 13.02 7.69 -6.95
C THR A 150 14.43 7.35 -6.47
N GLY A 151 14.55 6.56 -5.41
CA GLY A 151 15.80 6.31 -4.69
C GLY A 151 16.34 7.53 -3.93
N LYS A 152 15.56 8.61 -3.79
CA LYS A 152 15.98 9.84 -3.12
C LYS A 152 15.40 9.91 -1.72
N SER A 153 16.17 10.43 -0.76
CA SER A 153 15.73 10.60 0.63
C SER A 153 14.75 11.76 0.79
N CYS A 154 13.77 11.57 1.67
CA CYS A 154 12.85 12.60 2.15
C CYS A 154 13.38 13.35 3.38
N ILE A 155 14.54 13.00 3.92
CA ILE A 155 15.12 13.68 5.10
C ILE A 155 15.32 15.16 4.79
N GLY A 156 14.81 16.02 5.69
CA GLY A 156 14.87 17.47 5.53
C GLY A 156 13.71 18.07 4.72
N ASN A 157 12.74 17.27 4.27
CA ASN A 157 11.53 17.79 3.66
C ASN A 157 10.67 18.52 4.71
N THR A 158 10.23 19.73 4.38
CA THR A 158 9.45 20.60 5.29
C THR A 158 7.97 20.72 4.89
N PHE A 159 7.52 19.96 3.87
CA PHE A 159 6.13 20.00 3.45
C PHE A 159 5.20 19.44 4.53
N ASN A 160 4.19 20.21 4.91
CA ASN A 160 3.24 19.87 5.97
C ASN A 160 1.80 20.39 5.68
N GLU A 161 1.49 20.72 4.43
CA GLU A 161 0.19 21.21 4.02
C GLU A 161 -0.79 20.04 3.81
N PHE A 162 -1.35 19.54 4.92
CA PHE A 162 -2.34 18.47 4.94
C PHE A 162 -3.66 18.92 5.57
N ASP A 163 -4.73 18.15 5.33
CA ASP A 163 -6.05 18.39 5.92
C ASP A 163 -6.07 18.25 7.46
N GLU A 164 -5.10 17.52 8.00
CA GLU A 164 -4.84 17.39 9.45
C GLU A 164 -3.42 17.87 9.75
N SER A 165 -3.23 18.55 10.88
CA SER A 165 -1.91 19.02 11.29
C SER A 165 -0.97 17.84 11.53
N VAL A 166 0.26 17.96 11.00
CA VAL A 166 1.37 17.05 11.28
C VAL A 166 2.27 17.73 12.30
N SER A 167 2.13 17.37 13.56
CA SER A 167 3.08 17.82 14.60
C SER A 167 4.26 16.86 14.61
N CYS A 168 5.42 17.33 14.17
CA CYS A 168 6.70 16.70 14.48
C CYS A 168 7.12 17.21 15.86
N SER A 169 6.79 16.45 16.91
CA SER A 169 7.35 16.69 18.25
C SER A 169 8.64 15.94 18.42
#